data_f61619820dae420d2f60f1040cc01d23
#
_entry.id   f61619820dae420d2f60f1040cc01d23
#
_cell.length_a   1.000
_cell.length_b   1.000
_cell.length_c   1.000
_cell.angle_alpha   90.00
_cell.angle_beta   90.00
_cell.angle_gamma   90.00
#
_symmetry.space_group_name_H-M   'P 1'
#
loop_
_entity.id
_entity.type
_entity.pdbx_description
1 polymer ?
#
loop_
_entity_poly.entity_id
_entity_poly.type
_entity_poly.pdbx_seq_one_letter_code
_entity_poly.pdbx_strand_id
1 'polypeptide(L)'
;MVFRDLYFSQNASSQRLLTAIAADGMASSVLSGDFLRHHSLTATSSVRAALKVLLAADLVYKTEQGYVIYDRIFGEWLRRKA
;
A
#
# COMPACT_ATOMS: atom_id res chain seq x y z
N MET A 1 3.40 -11.76 15.35
CA MET A 1 2.74 -10.49 14.99
C MET A 1 1.40 -10.77 14.35
N VAL A 2 0.39 -10.01 14.71
CA VAL A 2 -0.95 -10.14 14.13
C VAL A 2 -1.09 -9.08 13.02
N PHE A 3 -1.32 -9.51 11.80
CA PHE A 3 -1.44 -8.61 10.64
C PHE A 3 -2.56 -7.60 10.82
N ARG A 4 -3.66 -8.04 11.44
CA ARG A 4 -4.79 -7.17 11.72
C ARG A 4 -4.37 -5.96 12.57
N ASP A 5 -3.59 -6.18 13.61
CA ASP A 5 -3.11 -5.11 14.48
C ASP A 5 -2.17 -4.17 13.73
N LEU A 6 -1.30 -4.74 12.92
CA LEU A 6 -0.40 -3.95 12.08
C LEU A 6 -1.17 -3.06 11.12
N TYR A 7 -2.19 -3.61 10.47
CA TYR A 7 -3.02 -2.88 9.51
C TYR A 7 -3.78 -1.74 10.20
N PHE A 8 -4.45 -2.03 11.30
CA PHE A 8 -5.29 -1.05 11.99
C PHE A 8 -4.48 -0.03 12.78
N SER A 9 -3.19 -0.24 12.97
CA SER A 9 -2.31 0.78 13.55
C SER A 9 -1.99 1.89 12.55
N GLN A 10 -2.22 1.66 11.26
CA GLN A 10 -1.99 2.66 10.22
C GLN A 10 -3.20 3.58 10.08
N ASN A 11 -2.98 4.82 9.61
CA ASN A 11 -4.09 5.71 9.33
C ASN A 11 -4.85 5.26 8.07
N ALA A 12 -6.01 5.88 7.81
CA ALA A 12 -6.89 5.47 6.72
C ALA A 12 -6.20 5.51 5.34
N SER A 13 -5.42 6.55 5.08
CA SER A 13 -4.71 6.69 3.80
C SER A 13 -3.68 5.58 3.62
N SER A 14 -2.93 5.26 4.67
CA SER A 14 -1.95 4.18 4.63
C SER A 14 -2.61 2.82 4.45
N GLN A 15 -3.75 2.58 5.11
CA GLN A 15 -4.51 1.34 4.95
C GLN A 15 -4.97 1.17 3.50
N ARG A 16 -5.50 2.22 2.90
CA ARG A 16 -5.95 2.17 1.50
C ARG A 16 -4.79 1.91 0.54
N LEU A 17 -3.66 2.57 0.77
CA LEU A 17 -2.49 2.37 -0.09
C LEU A 17 -1.93 0.96 0.05
N LEU A 18 -1.84 0.42 1.27
CA LEU A 18 -1.41 -0.96 1.48
C LEU A 18 -2.31 -1.93 0.72
N THR A 19 -3.61 -1.76 0.84
CA THR A 19 -4.58 -2.63 0.16
C THR A 19 -4.44 -2.53 -1.36
N ALA A 20 -4.25 -1.32 -1.87
CA ALA A 20 -4.10 -1.09 -3.31
C ALA A 20 -2.83 -1.75 -3.86
N ILE A 21 -1.71 -1.59 -3.17
CA ILE A 21 -0.45 -2.22 -3.60
C ILE A 21 -0.57 -3.74 -3.55
N ALA A 22 -1.18 -4.27 -2.50
CA ALA A 22 -1.37 -5.72 -2.36
C ALA A 22 -2.26 -6.27 -3.46
N ALA A 23 -3.31 -5.54 -3.84
CA ALA A 23 -4.22 -5.96 -4.90
C ALA A 23 -3.51 -6.08 -6.25
N ASP A 24 -2.60 -5.15 -6.54
CA ASP A 24 -1.84 -5.18 -7.79
C ASP A 24 -0.64 -6.15 -7.73
N GLY A 25 -0.27 -6.59 -6.54
CA GLY A 25 0.94 -7.37 -6.32
C GLY A 25 2.19 -6.51 -6.38
N MET A 26 2.30 -5.71 -7.42
CA MET A 26 3.37 -4.73 -7.59
C MET A 26 2.79 -3.51 -8.28
N ALA A 27 2.99 -2.34 -7.67
CA ALA A 27 2.48 -1.08 -8.21
C ALA A 27 3.63 -0.29 -8.83
N SER A 28 3.66 -0.19 -10.17
CA SER A 28 4.74 0.49 -10.88
C SER A 28 4.78 1.98 -10.56
N SER A 29 3.62 2.60 -10.34
CA SER A 29 3.55 4.00 -9.91
C SER A 29 2.29 4.22 -9.09
N VAL A 30 2.47 4.55 -7.81
CA VAL A 30 1.35 4.79 -6.90
C VAL A 30 0.81 6.22 -6.99
N LEU A 31 1.47 7.08 -7.76
CA LEU A 31 1.05 8.47 -7.95
C LEU A 31 0.47 8.74 -9.34
N SER A 32 0.40 7.73 -10.21
CA SER A 32 -0.20 7.91 -11.53
C SER A 32 -1.71 8.06 -11.42
N GLY A 33 -2.30 8.80 -12.36
CA GLY A 33 -3.75 8.96 -12.40
C GLY A 33 -4.47 7.64 -12.57
N ASP A 34 -3.91 6.71 -13.34
CA ASP A 34 -4.50 5.40 -13.55
C ASP A 34 -4.56 4.60 -12.26
N PHE A 35 -3.48 4.55 -11.51
CA PHE A 35 -3.44 3.84 -10.23
C PHE A 35 -4.44 4.46 -9.26
N LEU A 36 -4.46 5.78 -9.15
CA LEU A 36 -5.35 6.48 -8.23
C LEU A 36 -6.82 6.23 -8.56
N ARG A 37 -7.18 6.28 -9.84
CA ARG A 37 -8.55 6.02 -10.27
C ARG A 37 -8.94 4.57 -10.06
N HIS A 38 -8.06 3.64 -10.41
CA HIS A 38 -8.34 2.21 -10.29
C HIS A 38 -8.64 1.81 -8.84
N HIS A 39 -7.95 2.42 -7.89
CA HIS A 39 -8.11 2.10 -6.48
C HIS A 39 -8.96 3.11 -5.70
N SER A 40 -9.61 4.04 -6.40
CA SER A 40 -10.45 5.06 -5.79
C SER A 40 -9.71 5.93 -4.76
N LEU A 41 -8.45 6.20 -5.02
CA LEU A 41 -7.64 7.07 -4.19
C LEU A 41 -7.82 8.51 -4.68
N THR A 42 -8.12 9.44 -3.79
CA THR A 42 -8.59 10.76 -4.20
C THR A 42 -7.53 11.84 -4.21
N ALA A 43 -6.62 11.83 -3.25
CA ALA A 43 -5.66 12.94 -3.10
C ALA A 43 -4.23 12.45 -3.27
N THR A 44 -3.52 12.97 -4.27
CA THR A 44 -2.13 12.64 -4.53
C THR A 44 -1.23 12.95 -3.32
N SER A 45 -1.48 14.07 -2.65
CA SER A 45 -0.68 14.45 -1.47
C SER A 45 -0.84 13.45 -0.32
N SER A 46 -2.06 12.94 -0.11
CA SER A 46 -2.31 11.93 0.92
C SER A 46 -1.63 10.62 0.59
N VAL A 47 -1.66 10.22 -0.68
CA VAL A 47 -0.99 8.99 -1.13
C VAL A 47 0.52 9.13 -0.98
N ARG A 48 1.08 10.27 -1.35
CA ARG A 48 2.51 10.53 -1.21
C ARG A 48 2.95 10.45 0.26
N ALA A 49 2.19 11.07 1.15
CA ALA A 49 2.48 11.04 2.58
C ALA A 49 2.38 9.62 3.14
N ALA A 50 1.35 8.88 2.73
CA ALA A 50 1.16 7.49 3.15
C ALA A 50 2.32 6.61 2.67
N LEU A 51 2.73 6.78 1.42
CA LEU A 51 3.85 6.02 0.86
C LEU A 51 5.14 6.25 1.67
N LYS A 52 5.41 7.48 2.02
CA LYS A 52 6.58 7.83 2.83
C LYS A 52 6.55 7.11 4.19
N VAL A 53 5.39 7.09 4.83
CA VAL A 53 5.21 6.42 6.12
C VAL A 53 5.44 4.90 5.97
N LEU A 54 4.85 4.30 4.93
CA LEU A 54 4.96 2.85 4.71
C LEU A 54 6.39 2.43 4.37
N LEU A 55 7.11 3.24 3.60
CA LEU A 55 8.51 2.96 3.30
C LEU A 55 9.37 3.06 4.57
N ALA A 56 9.13 4.08 5.39
CA ALA A 56 9.87 4.27 6.63
C ALA A 56 9.61 3.16 7.64
N ALA A 57 8.41 2.58 7.62
CA ALA A 57 8.03 1.47 8.49
C ALA A 57 8.42 0.09 7.95
N ASP A 58 9.04 0.04 6.78
CA ASP A 58 9.43 -1.19 6.09
C ASP A 58 8.26 -2.12 5.79
N LEU A 59 7.06 -1.56 5.62
CA LEU A 59 5.88 -2.33 5.19
C LEU A 59 5.80 -2.45 3.68
N VAL A 60 6.40 -1.51 2.97
CA VAL A 60 6.48 -1.46 1.52
C VAL A 60 7.93 -1.17 1.15
N TYR A 61 8.40 -1.72 0.05
CA TYR A 61 9.72 -1.36 -0.46
C TYR A 61 9.65 -1.15 -1.98
N LYS A 62 10.61 -0.40 -2.50
CA LYS A 62 10.67 -0.09 -3.91
C LYS A 62 11.65 -1.02 -4.62
N THR A 63 11.21 -1.60 -5.74
CA THR A 63 12.05 -2.35 -6.67
C THR A 63 12.21 -1.53 -7.95
N GLU A 64 12.99 -2.04 -8.90
CA GLU A 64 13.14 -1.41 -10.21
C GLU A 64 11.81 -1.35 -10.96
N GLN A 65 10.90 -2.30 -10.71
CA GLN A 65 9.62 -2.35 -11.38
C GLN A 65 8.50 -1.61 -10.64
N GLY A 66 8.68 -1.31 -9.36
CA GLY A 66 7.65 -0.62 -8.60
C GLY A 66 7.68 -0.92 -7.11
N TYR A 67 6.54 -0.69 -6.46
CA TYR A 67 6.38 -0.86 -5.03
C TYR A 67 5.70 -2.18 -4.71
N VAL A 68 6.19 -2.88 -3.70
CA VAL A 68 5.63 -4.17 -3.26
C VAL A 68 5.52 -4.19 -1.74
N ILE A 69 4.59 -5.02 -1.24
CA ILE A 69 4.48 -5.26 0.20
C ILE A 69 5.69 -6.09 0.62
N TYR A 70 6.37 -5.66 1.66
CA TYR A 70 7.60 -6.31 2.11
C TYR A 70 7.35 -7.76 2.53
N ASP A 71 6.34 -7.99 3.37
CA ASP A 71 6.00 -9.33 3.85
C ASP A 71 4.97 -9.93 2.91
N ARG A 72 5.37 -11.00 2.23
CA ARG A 72 4.53 -11.69 1.27
C ARG A 72 3.24 -12.23 1.90
N ILE A 73 3.33 -12.74 3.12
CA ILE A 73 2.17 -13.29 3.82
C ILE A 73 1.20 -12.16 4.20
N PHE A 74 1.74 -11.02 4.63
CA PHE A 74 0.92 -9.84 4.91
C PHE A 74 0.22 -9.36 3.62
N GLY A 75 0.92 -9.38 2.50
CA GLY A 75 0.33 -9.04 1.20
C GLY A 75 -0.85 -9.93 0.85
N GLU A 76 -0.73 -11.23 1.07
CA GLU A 76 -1.83 -12.16 0.84
C GLU A 76 -3.01 -11.89 1.78
N TRP A 77 -2.72 -11.60 3.03
CA TRP A 77 -3.75 -11.25 4.01
C TRP A 77 -4.52 -10.01 3.57
N LEU A 78 -3.82 -8.99 3.08
CA LEU A 78 -4.43 -7.75 2.59
C LEU A 78 -5.37 -8.03 1.41
N ARG A 79 -4.96 -8.89 0.48
CA ARG A 79 -5.78 -9.25 -0.67
C ARG A 79 -7.06 -9.98 -0.26
N ARG A 80 -6.96 -10.86 0.72
CA ARG A 80 -8.13 -11.62 1.21
C ARG A 80 -9.10 -10.75 1.99
N LYS A 81 -8.55 -9.81 2.75
CA LYS A 81 -9.35 -8.93 3.57
C LYS A 81 -10.17 -7.93 2.73
N ALA A 82 -9.60 -7.51 1.63
CA ALA A 82 -10.26 -6.52 0.74
C ALA A 82 -11.43 -7.15 -0.09
#